data_99f3096303734f139f8e13c12bbb226f
#
_entry.id   99f3096303734f139f8e13c12bbb226f
#
_cell.length_a   1.000
_cell.length_b   1.000
_cell.length_c   1.000
_cell.angle_alpha   90.00
_cell.angle_beta   90.00
_cell.angle_gamma   90.00
#
_symmetry.space_group_name_H-M   'P 1'
#
loop_
_entity.id
_entity.type
_entity.pdbx_description
1 polymer ?
#
loop_
_entity_poly.entity_id
_entity_poly.type
_entity_poly.pdbx_seq_one_letter_code
_entity_poly.pdbx_strand_id
1 'polypeptide(L)'
;MNLNTFILTKNNCYKVAGKITVKGIMVHSTGANNPYLKRYIPDDGKLGANSSGNHWNTPLPGGRQVCVHAFIGKLADGSVATYQTLPWNYKGWHAGGTANNTHIGFEICEDGLNDRTYFEAAYKEAVELCAYLCKEYNLSERDIICHSEGAKKGIASNHGDVMHWFPRYGKSMDTFRADVKKLLDTSASEMKTTTQELESGNDIVWELMHGKHKIEISEPERAVKALDEARTDAKYMSLYWIIKKLVNK
;
A
#
# COMPACT_ATOMS: atom_id res chain seq x y z
N MET A 1 -3.87 -5.93 -6.55
CA MET A 1 -2.66 -5.56 -5.79
C MET A 1 -1.86 -6.80 -5.43
N ASN A 2 -0.58 -6.81 -5.70
CA ASN A 2 0.36 -7.88 -5.32
C ASN A 2 1.15 -7.44 -4.08
N LEU A 3 0.51 -7.48 -2.90
CA LEU A 3 1.11 -7.03 -1.65
C LEU A 3 1.90 -8.14 -0.97
N ASN A 4 3.18 -7.89 -0.78
CA ASN A 4 4.11 -8.71 0.01
C ASN A 4 4.62 -7.91 1.21
N THR A 5 5.23 -8.60 2.18
CA THR A 5 5.77 -7.94 3.39
C THR A 5 7.21 -8.37 3.61
N PHE A 6 8.10 -7.38 3.70
CA PHE A 6 9.47 -7.54 4.16
C PHE A 6 9.84 -6.35 5.06
N ILE A 7 9.63 -6.47 6.35
CA ILE A 7 9.92 -5.38 7.29
C ILE A 7 11.42 -5.17 7.44
N LEU A 8 11.88 -3.93 7.22
CA LEU A 8 13.29 -3.53 7.29
C LEU A 8 13.73 -3.36 8.75
N THR A 9 13.81 -4.46 9.48
CA THR A 9 14.03 -4.48 10.94
C THR A 9 15.40 -3.90 11.38
N LYS A 10 16.38 -3.82 10.47
CA LYS A 10 17.68 -3.21 10.74
C LYS A 10 17.68 -1.69 10.54
N ASN A 11 16.66 -1.13 9.88
CA ASN A 11 16.53 0.31 9.66
C ASN A 11 16.21 1.05 10.97
N ASN A 12 16.80 2.23 11.16
CA ASN A 12 16.59 3.00 12.38
C ASN A 12 15.15 3.46 12.58
N CYS A 13 14.36 3.72 11.52
CA CYS A 13 12.93 4.00 11.64
C CYS A 13 12.19 2.88 12.38
N TYR A 14 12.45 1.63 11.99
CA TYR A 14 11.85 0.47 12.66
C TYR A 14 12.31 0.35 14.11
N LYS A 15 13.62 0.52 14.37
CA LYS A 15 14.19 0.41 15.72
C LYS A 15 13.68 1.48 16.69
N VAL A 16 13.48 2.70 16.20
CA VAL A 16 12.89 3.80 17.00
C VAL A 16 11.43 3.49 17.32
N ALA A 17 10.73 2.76 16.47
CA ALA A 17 9.35 2.32 16.65
C ALA A 17 8.35 3.44 16.98
N GLY A 18 8.65 4.69 16.56
CA GLY A 18 7.75 5.82 16.73
C GLY A 18 6.42 5.55 16.04
N LYS A 19 5.30 5.88 16.68
CA LYS A 19 3.95 5.66 16.14
C LYS A 19 3.39 6.95 15.58
N ILE A 20 2.50 6.79 14.57
CA ILE A 20 1.72 7.89 14.00
C ILE A 20 0.23 7.57 14.06
N THR A 21 -0.58 8.62 14.15
CA THR A 21 -1.99 8.56 13.80
C THR A 21 -2.08 8.88 12.31
N VAL A 22 -2.48 7.90 11.51
CA VAL A 22 -2.53 8.06 10.06
C VAL A 22 -3.66 9.02 9.69
N LYS A 23 -3.29 10.11 8.97
CA LYS A 23 -4.21 11.15 8.49
C LYS A 23 -4.15 11.33 6.97
N GLY A 24 -3.26 10.61 6.29
CA GLY A 24 -3.13 10.70 4.84
C GLY A 24 -2.06 9.77 4.30
N ILE A 25 -1.92 9.78 2.99
CA ILE A 25 -0.98 8.98 2.23
C ILE A 25 -0.14 9.93 1.37
N MET A 26 1.19 9.73 1.35
CA MET A 26 2.08 10.49 0.48
C MET A 26 2.72 9.57 -0.56
N VAL A 27 2.47 9.90 -1.82
CA VAL A 27 3.01 9.18 -2.98
C VAL A 27 4.35 9.78 -3.36
N HIS A 28 5.36 8.93 -3.43
CA HIS A 28 6.70 9.28 -3.90
C HIS A 28 7.12 8.44 -5.09
N SER A 29 8.19 8.85 -5.74
CA SER A 29 8.94 8.03 -6.67
C SER A 29 10.44 8.21 -6.45
N THR A 30 11.21 7.14 -6.71
CA THR A 30 12.57 7.01 -6.21
C THR A 30 13.60 7.97 -6.83
N GLY A 31 13.28 8.63 -7.93
CA GLY A 31 14.21 9.47 -8.68
C GLY A 31 15.45 8.72 -9.21
N ALA A 32 15.43 7.39 -9.15
CA ALA A 32 16.54 6.54 -9.55
C ALA A 32 16.12 5.63 -10.70
N ASN A 33 16.93 5.57 -11.75
CA ASN A 33 16.69 4.68 -12.88
C ASN A 33 16.95 3.21 -12.51
N ASN A 34 16.10 2.67 -11.64
CA ASN A 34 16.14 1.27 -11.23
C ASN A 34 14.74 0.79 -10.78
N PRO A 35 13.98 0.12 -11.66
CA PRO A 35 12.63 -0.33 -11.35
C PRO A 35 12.56 -1.55 -10.40
N TYR A 36 13.69 -2.19 -10.08
CA TYR A 36 13.72 -3.43 -9.32
C TYR A 36 13.71 -3.20 -7.80
N LEU A 37 12.81 -3.88 -7.10
CA LEU A 37 12.66 -3.84 -5.64
C LEU A 37 13.92 -4.30 -4.91
N LYS A 38 14.72 -5.21 -5.49
CA LYS A 38 15.99 -5.65 -4.91
C LYS A 38 16.97 -4.52 -4.59
N ARG A 39 16.83 -3.35 -5.25
CA ARG A 39 17.63 -2.16 -4.93
C ARG A 39 17.38 -1.66 -3.51
N TYR A 40 16.19 -1.87 -2.98
CA TYR A 40 15.75 -1.31 -1.70
C TYR A 40 15.53 -2.36 -0.62
N ILE A 41 15.23 -3.60 -1.01
CA ILE A 41 14.81 -4.68 -0.12
C ILE A 41 15.75 -5.88 -0.33
N PRO A 42 16.20 -6.55 0.75
CA PRO A 42 16.94 -7.81 0.64
C PRO A 42 16.13 -8.88 -0.10
N ASP A 43 16.84 -9.81 -0.74
CA ASP A 43 16.20 -10.94 -1.41
C ASP A 43 15.42 -11.82 -0.42
N ASP A 44 14.24 -12.17 -0.80
CA ASP A 44 13.32 -13.10 -0.11
C ASP A 44 13.00 -14.33 -0.97
N GLY A 45 13.76 -14.56 -2.04
CA GLY A 45 13.55 -15.57 -3.05
C GLY A 45 12.71 -15.10 -4.24
N LYS A 46 12.11 -13.90 -4.20
CA LYS A 46 11.32 -13.30 -5.29
C LYS A 46 12.02 -12.08 -5.90
N LEU A 47 12.87 -11.40 -5.14
CA LEU A 47 13.46 -10.14 -5.54
C LEU A 47 14.77 -10.31 -6.34
N GLY A 48 15.47 -11.40 -6.11
CA GLY A 48 16.78 -11.65 -6.68
C GLY A 48 17.91 -10.91 -5.96
N ALA A 49 19.14 -11.35 -6.19
CA ALA A 49 20.32 -10.84 -5.51
C ALA A 49 20.57 -9.35 -5.78
N ASN A 50 20.88 -8.61 -4.72
CA ASN A 50 21.41 -7.25 -4.77
C ASN A 50 22.93 -7.31 -4.56
N SER A 51 23.71 -7.42 -5.65
CA SER A 51 25.16 -7.50 -5.61
C SER A 51 25.85 -6.25 -5.04
N SER A 52 25.17 -5.10 -5.07
CA SER A 52 25.71 -3.83 -4.53
C SER A 52 25.53 -3.70 -3.02
N GLY A 53 24.74 -4.57 -2.38
CA GLY A 53 24.49 -4.53 -0.93
C GLY A 53 23.83 -3.23 -0.42
N ASN A 54 23.26 -2.43 -1.31
CA ASN A 54 22.78 -1.08 -1.03
C ASN A 54 21.27 -1.00 -0.69
N HIS A 55 20.68 -2.13 -0.28
CA HIS A 55 19.29 -2.17 0.18
C HIS A 55 19.09 -1.40 1.49
N TRP A 56 17.83 -1.05 1.80
CA TRP A 56 17.50 -0.19 2.93
C TRP A 56 17.36 -0.92 4.28
N ASN A 57 17.56 -2.23 4.34
CA ASN A 57 17.61 -2.96 5.60
C ASN A 57 18.97 -2.79 6.31
N THR A 58 19.36 -1.55 6.53
CA THR A 58 20.55 -1.09 7.25
C THR A 58 20.16 0.05 8.18
N PRO A 59 20.95 0.38 9.22
CA PRO A 59 20.60 1.46 10.14
C PRO A 59 20.39 2.81 9.44
N LEU A 60 21.24 3.16 8.50
CA LEU A 60 21.24 4.42 7.76
C LEU A 60 21.51 4.13 6.27
N PRO A 61 20.45 3.87 5.46
CA PRO A 61 20.62 3.63 4.04
C PRO A 61 21.33 4.78 3.33
N GLY A 62 22.48 4.50 2.71
CA GLY A 62 23.32 5.55 2.08
C GLY A 62 23.77 6.66 3.05
N GLY A 63 23.92 6.34 4.34
CA GLY A 63 24.34 7.28 5.38
C GLY A 63 23.21 8.23 5.84
N ARG A 64 21.96 8.03 5.42
CA ARG A 64 20.83 8.93 5.70
C ARG A 64 19.76 8.26 6.54
N GLN A 65 19.08 9.05 7.36
CA GLN A 65 17.84 8.63 8.01
C GLN A 65 16.71 8.69 6.98
N VAL A 66 16.39 7.54 6.39
CA VAL A 66 15.34 7.41 5.39
C VAL A 66 14.63 6.08 5.53
N CYS A 67 13.31 6.10 5.44
CA CYS A 67 12.47 4.92 5.43
C CYS A 67 11.09 5.28 4.91
N VAL A 68 10.52 4.41 4.10
CA VAL A 68 9.13 4.46 3.63
C VAL A 68 8.39 3.22 4.11
N HIS A 69 7.06 3.26 4.06
CA HIS A 69 6.22 2.16 4.49
C HIS A 69 6.13 1.06 3.44
N ALA A 70 6.28 1.39 2.16
CA ALA A 70 6.31 0.43 1.08
C ALA A 70 7.12 0.91 -0.12
N PHE A 71 7.55 -0.04 -0.94
CA PHE A 71 8.04 0.17 -2.30
C PHE A 71 7.16 -0.57 -3.30
N ILE A 72 6.98 0.04 -4.48
CA ILE A 72 6.33 -0.58 -5.65
C ILE A 72 7.37 -0.68 -6.75
N GLY A 73 7.55 -1.87 -7.32
CA GLY A 73 8.55 -2.08 -8.37
C GLY A 73 8.55 -3.51 -8.91
N LYS A 74 9.54 -3.80 -9.76
CA LYS A 74 9.71 -5.11 -10.39
C LYS A 74 10.30 -6.13 -9.42
N LEU A 75 9.75 -7.35 -9.46
CA LEU A 75 10.36 -8.58 -8.96
C LEU A 75 11.45 -9.08 -9.91
N ALA A 76 12.13 -10.17 -9.55
CA ALA A 76 13.15 -10.79 -10.39
C ALA A 76 12.61 -11.30 -11.74
N ASP A 77 11.36 -11.73 -11.78
CA ASP A 77 10.66 -12.21 -12.99
C ASP A 77 10.10 -11.05 -13.86
N GLY A 78 10.26 -9.81 -13.43
CA GLY A 78 9.79 -8.62 -14.13
C GLY A 78 8.34 -8.22 -13.83
N SER A 79 7.58 -9.02 -13.09
CA SER A 79 6.24 -8.64 -12.62
C SER A 79 6.33 -7.50 -11.59
N VAL A 80 5.25 -6.72 -11.45
CA VAL A 80 5.20 -5.59 -10.49
C VAL A 80 4.52 -6.04 -9.21
N ALA A 81 5.08 -5.59 -8.08
CA ALA A 81 4.54 -5.87 -6.75
C ALA A 81 4.73 -4.69 -5.80
N THR A 82 3.92 -4.66 -4.75
CA THR A 82 4.10 -3.82 -3.57
C THR A 82 4.78 -4.62 -2.47
N TYR A 83 5.79 -4.03 -1.84
CA TYR A 83 6.43 -4.57 -0.64
C TYR A 83 6.28 -3.63 0.53
N GLN A 84 5.54 -4.03 1.54
CA GLN A 84 5.50 -3.32 2.81
C GLN A 84 6.83 -3.49 3.54
N THR A 85 7.46 -2.37 3.91
CA THR A 85 8.81 -2.32 4.50
C THR A 85 8.84 -1.77 5.92
N LEU A 86 7.75 -1.11 6.34
CA LEU A 86 7.55 -0.60 7.70
C LEU A 86 6.09 -0.85 8.11
N PRO A 87 5.77 -1.18 9.37
CA PRO A 87 4.38 -1.22 9.82
C PRO A 87 3.67 0.10 9.53
N TRP A 88 2.44 0.04 8.99
CA TRP A 88 1.74 1.21 8.48
C TRP A 88 1.57 2.35 9.48
N ASN A 89 1.46 2.04 10.78
CA ASN A 89 1.33 3.02 11.86
C ASN A 89 2.66 3.42 12.50
N TYR A 90 3.81 3.05 11.91
CA TYR A 90 5.10 3.54 12.36
C TYR A 90 5.43 4.86 11.68
N LYS A 91 6.24 5.69 12.34
CA LYS A 91 6.75 6.92 11.77
C LYS A 91 7.80 6.62 10.70
N GLY A 92 7.50 6.91 9.46
CA GLY A 92 8.47 6.91 8.36
C GLY A 92 9.33 8.19 8.37
N TRP A 93 10.45 8.15 7.66
CA TRP A 93 11.29 9.32 7.40
C TRP A 93 11.40 9.50 5.88
N HIS A 94 10.32 10.00 5.26
CA HIS A 94 10.16 10.07 3.81
C HIS A 94 9.87 11.48 3.29
N ALA A 95 9.28 12.35 4.12
CA ALA A 95 8.76 13.64 3.67
C ALA A 95 9.71 14.81 3.92
N GLY A 96 10.72 14.65 4.76
CA GLY A 96 11.59 15.78 5.19
C GLY A 96 10.85 16.87 5.96
N GLY A 97 9.67 16.57 6.53
CA GLY A 97 8.83 17.53 7.23
C GLY A 97 7.81 16.87 8.16
N THR A 98 6.78 17.64 8.57
CA THR A 98 5.78 17.21 9.55
C THR A 98 4.87 16.09 9.03
N ALA A 99 4.78 15.88 7.72
CA ALA A 99 4.05 14.76 7.13
C ALA A 99 4.57 13.39 7.61
N ASN A 100 5.85 13.28 8.00
CA ASN A 100 6.39 12.07 8.64
C ASN A 100 5.63 11.64 9.90
N ASN A 101 4.89 12.56 10.55
CA ASN A 101 4.16 12.29 11.77
C ASN A 101 2.71 11.87 11.54
N THR A 102 2.23 11.89 10.29
CA THR A 102 0.80 11.74 9.97
C THR A 102 0.52 10.99 8.67
N HIS A 103 1.50 10.83 7.78
CA HIS A 103 1.26 10.22 6.48
C HIS A 103 2.02 8.89 6.33
N ILE A 104 1.33 7.90 5.77
CA ILE A 104 1.98 6.73 5.20
C ILE A 104 2.65 7.16 3.90
N GLY A 105 3.96 6.97 3.77
CA GLY A 105 4.69 7.26 2.55
C GLY A 105 5.14 5.99 1.85
N PHE A 106 5.01 5.92 0.54
CA PHE A 106 5.55 4.83 -0.27
C PHE A 106 6.23 5.36 -1.52
N GLU A 107 7.17 4.58 -2.02
CA GLU A 107 7.98 4.92 -3.20
C GLU A 107 7.63 4.03 -4.39
N ILE A 108 7.37 4.63 -5.54
CA ILE A 108 7.32 3.91 -6.82
C ILE A 108 8.71 3.92 -7.43
N CYS A 109 9.29 2.75 -7.69
CA CYS A 109 10.60 2.62 -8.32
C CYS A 109 10.53 3.14 -9.76
N GLU A 110 11.46 4.01 -10.17
CA GLU A 110 11.48 4.56 -11.53
C GLU A 110 12.37 3.72 -12.45
N ASP A 111 12.03 3.71 -13.75
CA ASP A 111 12.68 2.94 -14.81
C ASP A 111 13.48 3.81 -15.81
N GLY A 112 13.83 5.02 -15.43
CA GLY A 112 14.36 6.04 -16.35
C GLY A 112 13.26 6.77 -17.12
N LEU A 113 12.00 6.55 -16.75
CA LEU A 113 10.80 7.25 -17.23
C LEU A 113 10.45 6.97 -18.71
N ASN A 114 10.80 5.80 -19.24
CA ASN A 114 10.68 5.48 -20.66
C ASN A 114 9.78 4.27 -20.98
N ASP A 115 9.51 3.38 -20.04
CA ASP A 115 8.70 2.16 -20.25
C ASP A 115 7.25 2.42 -19.84
N ARG A 116 6.38 2.62 -20.84
CA ARG A 116 4.93 2.81 -20.62
C ARG A 116 4.29 1.60 -19.94
N THR A 117 4.66 0.39 -20.35
CA THR A 117 4.07 -0.84 -19.81
C THR A 117 4.38 -0.98 -18.32
N TYR A 118 5.62 -0.70 -17.94
CA TYR A 118 6.00 -0.67 -16.53
C TYR A 118 5.27 0.44 -15.76
N PHE A 119 5.23 1.65 -16.31
CA PHE A 119 4.52 2.76 -15.68
C PHE A 119 3.05 2.41 -15.40
N GLU A 120 2.33 1.87 -16.39
CA GLU A 120 0.91 1.53 -16.24
C GLU A 120 0.70 0.45 -15.17
N ALA A 121 1.58 -0.57 -15.11
CA ALA A 121 1.53 -1.61 -14.09
C ALA A 121 1.82 -1.05 -12.68
N ALA A 122 2.88 -0.23 -12.52
CA ALA A 122 3.25 0.37 -11.25
C ALA A 122 2.23 1.41 -10.77
N TYR A 123 1.68 2.20 -11.69
CA TYR A 123 0.61 3.16 -11.41
C TYR A 123 -0.66 2.45 -10.91
N LYS A 124 -1.08 1.37 -11.59
CA LYS A 124 -2.22 0.54 -11.18
C LYS A 124 -2.01 -0.02 -9.77
N GLU A 125 -0.84 -0.57 -9.51
CA GLU A 125 -0.47 -1.12 -8.20
C GLU A 125 -0.51 -0.03 -7.10
N ALA A 126 -0.04 1.19 -7.40
CA ALA A 126 -0.10 2.33 -6.49
C ALA A 126 -1.53 2.80 -6.19
N VAL A 127 -2.41 2.82 -7.21
CA VAL A 127 -3.84 3.12 -7.04
C VAL A 127 -4.51 2.08 -6.13
N GLU A 128 -4.23 0.80 -6.34
CA GLU A 128 -4.75 -0.29 -5.52
C GLU A 128 -4.24 -0.24 -4.08
N LEU A 129 -2.94 0.08 -3.87
CA LEU A 129 -2.38 0.30 -2.53
C LEU A 129 -3.07 1.46 -1.81
N CYS A 130 -3.26 2.59 -2.49
CA CYS A 130 -3.95 3.74 -1.90
C CYS A 130 -5.40 3.41 -1.55
N ALA A 131 -6.13 2.71 -2.41
CA ALA A 131 -7.50 2.29 -2.12
C ALA A 131 -7.55 1.34 -0.90
N TYR A 132 -6.61 0.41 -0.79
CA TYR A 132 -6.45 -0.45 0.38
C TYR A 132 -6.21 0.36 1.65
N LEU A 133 -5.23 1.28 1.65
CA LEU A 133 -4.89 2.10 2.82
C LEU A 133 -6.02 3.06 3.20
N CYS A 134 -6.74 3.63 2.23
CA CYS A 134 -7.92 4.46 2.50
C CYS A 134 -8.98 3.68 3.28
N LYS A 135 -9.24 2.43 2.91
CA LYS A 135 -10.18 1.57 3.63
C LYS A 135 -9.66 1.22 5.03
N GLU A 136 -8.37 0.86 5.15
CA GLU A 136 -7.77 0.46 6.43
C GLU A 136 -7.80 1.59 7.47
N TYR A 137 -7.59 2.84 7.04
CA TYR A 137 -7.46 3.99 7.93
C TYR A 137 -8.64 4.98 7.88
N ASN A 138 -9.74 4.59 7.21
CA ASN A 138 -10.93 5.43 7.04
C ASN A 138 -10.61 6.80 6.40
N LEU A 139 -9.75 6.78 5.38
CA LEU A 139 -9.38 7.93 4.58
C LEU A 139 -10.20 7.98 3.27
N SER A 140 -10.15 9.12 2.60
CA SER A 140 -10.67 9.33 1.26
C SER A 140 -9.54 9.56 0.25
N GLU A 141 -9.89 9.61 -1.03
CA GLU A 141 -8.96 10.01 -2.08
C GLU A 141 -8.35 11.40 -1.86
N ARG A 142 -9.03 12.28 -1.12
CA ARG A 142 -8.60 13.66 -0.83
C ARG A 142 -7.43 13.71 0.16
N ASP A 143 -7.26 12.65 0.94
CA ASP A 143 -6.18 12.51 1.91
C ASP A 143 -4.89 11.98 1.28
N ILE A 144 -4.89 11.78 -0.06
CA ILE A 144 -3.74 11.35 -0.84
C ILE A 144 -3.08 12.58 -1.48
N ILE A 145 -1.80 12.75 -1.18
CA ILE A 145 -0.96 13.81 -1.76
C ILE A 145 0.32 13.22 -2.34
N CYS A 146 1.00 13.96 -3.20
CA CYS A 146 2.38 13.66 -3.56
C CYS A 146 3.36 14.57 -2.81
N HIS A 147 4.66 14.30 -2.94
CA HIS A 147 5.68 15.08 -2.24
C HIS A 147 5.62 16.58 -2.59
N SER A 148 5.48 16.92 -3.87
CA SER A 148 5.39 18.33 -4.30
C SER A 148 4.14 19.06 -3.77
N GLU A 149 3.01 18.36 -3.60
CA GLU A 149 1.82 18.92 -2.95
C GLU A 149 2.06 19.10 -1.43
N GLY A 150 2.76 18.17 -0.79
CA GLY A 150 3.18 18.30 0.61
C GLY A 150 4.10 19.49 0.85
N ALA A 151 5.04 19.74 -0.07
CA ALA A 151 5.91 20.92 -0.04
C ALA A 151 5.11 22.21 -0.15
N LYS A 152 4.15 22.31 -1.08
CA LYS A 152 3.24 23.46 -1.20
C LYS A 152 2.41 23.71 0.05
N LYS A 153 2.07 22.66 0.78
CA LYS A 153 1.36 22.73 2.07
C LYS A 153 2.28 23.03 3.27
N GLY A 154 3.59 23.14 3.06
CA GLY A 154 4.57 23.38 4.13
C GLY A 154 4.78 22.20 5.10
N ILE A 155 4.40 20.98 4.72
CA ILE A 155 4.51 19.77 5.54
C ILE A 155 5.57 18.78 5.04
N ALA A 156 6.21 19.06 3.92
CA ALA A 156 7.28 18.27 3.32
C ALA A 156 8.40 19.16 2.77
N SER A 157 9.59 18.60 2.56
CA SER A 157 10.68 19.26 1.84
C SER A 157 10.32 19.45 0.36
N ASN A 158 11.07 20.33 -0.34
CA ASN A 158 10.80 20.63 -1.74
C ASN A 158 11.37 19.55 -2.66
N HIS A 159 10.53 18.62 -3.13
CA HIS A 159 10.84 17.61 -4.13
C HIS A 159 9.72 17.54 -5.19
N GLY A 160 10.08 17.15 -6.41
CA GLY A 160 9.17 17.17 -7.56
C GLY A 160 8.37 15.88 -7.79
N ASP A 161 8.63 14.84 -7.04
CA ASP A 161 7.98 13.55 -7.20
C ASP A 161 6.50 13.63 -6.75
N VAL A 162 5.59 13.04 -7.51
CA VAL A 162 5.74 12.23 -8.74
C VAL A 162 5.51 13.05 -10.04
N MET A 163 5.46 14.39 -9.95
CA MET A 163 4.98 15.28 -11.01
C MET A 163 5.97 15.41 -12.16
N HIS A 164 7.21 14.96 -12.06
CA HIS A 164 8.14 14.86 -13.17
C HIS A 164 7.90 13.63 -14.06
N TRP A 165 7.18 12.62 -13.54
CA TRP A 165 6.96 11.32 -14.19
C TRP A 165 5.52 11.17 -14.72
N PHE A 166 4.50 11.32 -13.87
CA PHE A 166 3.09 11.10 -14.22
C PHE A 166 2.63 11.84 -15.51
N PRO A 167 2.95 13.13 -15.70
CA PRO A 167 2.52 13.85 -16.90
C PRO A 167 3.06 13.29 -18.21
N ARG A 168 4.20 12.58 -18.20
CA ARG A 168 4.76 11.94 -19.40
C ARG A 168 3.80 10.89 -19.99
N TYR A 169 2.93 10.34 -19.15
CA TYR A 169 1.94 9.32 -19.53
C TYR A 169 0.50 9.83 -19.43
N GLY A 170 0.30 11.14 -19.40
CA GLY A 170 -1.02 11.77 -19.35
C GLY A 170 -1.73 11.62 -17.99
N LYS A 171 -0.97 11.37 -16.90
CA LYS A 171 -1.49 11.26 -15.55
C LYS A 171 -1.15 12.49 -14.71
N SER A 172 -1.94 12.75 -13.69
CA SER A 172 -1.72 13.78 -12.67
C SER A 172 -2.15 13.24 -11.30
N MET A 173 -1.93 13.98 -10.23
CA MET A 173 -2.49 13.61 -8.92
C MET A 173 -4.01 13.66 -8.91
N ASP A 174 -4.65 14.51 -9.72
CA ASP A 174 -6.12 14.52 -9.81
C ASP A 174 -6.65 13.27 -10.49
N THR A 175 -6.03 12.84 -11.61
CA THR A 175 -6.38 11.55 -12.23
C THR A 175 -6.09 10.38 -11.31
N PHE A 176 -4.99 10.41 -10.55
CA PHE A 176 -4.63 9.38 -9.60
C PHE A 176 -5.70 9.25 -8.49
N ARG A 177 -6.10 10.37 -7.89
CA ARG A 177 -7.18 10.40 -6.89
C ARG A 177 -8.52 9.93 -7.46
N ALA A 178 -8.85 10.32 -8.70
CA ALA A 178 -10.06 9.85 -9.36
C ALA A 178 -10.06 8.33 -9.59
N ASP A 179 -8.91 7.76 -9.99
CA ASP A 179 -8.74 6.31 -10.18
C ASP A 179 -8.87 5.57 -8.83
N VAL A 180 -8.31 6.10 -7.73
CA VAL A 180 -8.50 5.56 -6.36
C VAL A 180 -9.96 5.64 -5.94
N LYS A 181 -10.61 6.81 -6.14
CA LYS A 181 -12.03 7.00 -5.81
C LYS A 181 -12.91 5.98 -6.50
N LYS A 182 -12.67 5.71 -7.79
CA LYS A 182 -13.41 4.69 -8.54
C LYS A 182 -13.34 3.31 -7.88
N LEU A 183 -12.17 2.89 -7.38
CA LEU A 183 -12.05 1.61 -6.66
C LEU A 183 -12.78 1.64 -5.30
N LEU A 184 -12.76 2.77 -4.60
CA LEU A 184 -13.48 2.93 -3.34
C LEU A 184 -15.00 2.87 -3.55
N ASP A 185 -15.51 3.55 -4.58
CA ASP A 185 -16.94 3.59 -4.91
C ASP A 185 -17.45 2.22 -5.38
N THR A 186 -16.68 1.50 -6.22
CA THR A 186 -17.00 0.13 -6.64
C THR A 186 -17.13 -0.80 -5.44
N SER A 187 -16.15 -0.77 -4.55
CA SER A 187 -16.19 -1.60 -3.35
C SER A 187 -17.35 -1.22 -2.40
N ALA A 188 -17.72 0.06 -2.33
CA ALA A 188 -18.87 0.51 -1.54
C ALA A 188 -20.21 0.05 -2.15
N SER A 189 -20.32 0.03 -3.49
CA SER A 189 -21.53 -0.48 -4.18
C SER A 189 -21.65 -2.00 -4.04
N GLU A 190 -20.56 -2.74 -4.18
CA GLU A 190 -20.52 -4.19 -3.93
C GLU A 190 -20.90 -4.51 -2.48
N MET A 191 -20.39 -3.74 -1.48
CA MET A 191 -20.80 -3.89 -0.09
C MET A 191 -22.30 -3.61 0.14
N LYS A 192 -22.88 -2.61 -0.54
CA LYS A 192 -24.32 -2.33 -0.44
C LYS A 192 -25.15 -3.46 -1.03
N THR A 193 -24.76 -3.98 -2.19
CA THR A 193 -25.42 -5.12 -2.83
C THR A 193 -25.35 -6.35 -1.93
N THR A 194 -24.15 -6.65 -1.38
CA THR A 194 -23.97 -7.77 -0.44
C THR A 194 -24.76 -7.56 0.86
N THR A 195 -24.90 -6.34 1.36
CA THR A 195 -25.73 -6.06 2.56
C THR A 195 -27.22 -6.26 2.28
N GLN A 196 -27.71 -5.90 1.10
CA GLN A 196 -29.08 -6.19 0.68
C GLN A 196 -29.33 -7.70 0.49
N GLU A 197 -28.34 -8.44 0.00
CA GLU A 197 -28.35 -9.90 -0.09
C GLU A 197 -28.25 -10.56 1.31
N LEU A 198 -27.53 -9.94 2.26
CA LEU A 198 -27.43 -10.37 3.67
C LEU A 198 -28.72 -10.14 4.45
N GLU A 199 -29.53 -9.15 4.09
CA GLU A 199 -30.89 -8.97 4.65
C GLU A 199 -31.83 -10.09 4.20
N SER A 200 -31.54 -10.80 3.12
CA SER A 200 -32.15 -12.09 2.75
C SER A 200 -31.57 -13.31 3.51
N GLY A 201 -30.60 -13.10 4.31
CA GLY A 201 -30.13 -13.64 5.64
C GLY A 201 -29.56 -15.04 5.72
N ASN A 202 -29.70 -15.99 4.78
CA ASN A 202 -29.26 -17.37 5.00
C ASN A 202 -28.13 -17.86 4.07
N ASP A 203 -27.98 -17.27 2.89
CA ASP A 203 -27.11 -17.85 1.86
C ASP A 203 -25.62 -17.54 2.07
N ILE A 204 -25.28 -16.38 2.62
CA ILE A 204 -23.87 -15.99 2.83
C ILE A 204 -23.27 -16.69 4.05
N VAL A 205 -24.01 -16.85 5.12
CA VAL A 205 -23.59 -17.65 6.27
C VAL A 205 -23.37 -19.09 5.82
N TRP A 206 -24.22 -19.59 4.94
CA TRP A 206 -24.06 -20.92 4.36
C TRP A 206 -22.82 -21.03 3.47
N GLU A 207 -22.53 -20.04 2.62
CA GLU A 207 -21.33 -20.01 1.75
C GLU A 207 -20.05 -19.87 2.55
N LEU A 208 -20.05 -19.10 3.65
CA LEU A 208 -18.94 -19.03 4.60
C LEU A 208 -18.69 -20.34 5.33
N MET A 209 -19.73 -21.02 5.75
CA MET A 209 -19.61 -22.30 6.51
C MET A 209 -19.28 -23.48 5.59
N HIS A 210 -19.72 -23.48 4.35
CA HIS A 210 -19.63 -24.64 3.45
C HIS A 210 -18.76 -24.39 2.19
N GLY A 211 -18.34 -23.14 1.95
CA GLY A 211 -17.50 -22.74 0.84
C GLY A 211 -16.01 -23.09 1.01
N LYS A 212 -15.19 -22.55 0.11
CA LYS A 212 -13.74 -22.80 0.03
C LYS A 212 -12.98 -22.60 1.36
N HIS A 213 -13.47 -21.75 2.25
CA HIS A 213 -12.77 -21.35 3.49
C HIS A 213 -13.35 -21.97 4.78
N LYS A 214 -14.48 -22.68 4.72
CA LYS A 214 -15.10 -23.41 5.84
C LYS A 214 -14.95 -22.73 7.22
N ILE A 215 -15.50 -21.53 7.36
CA ILE A 215 -15.37 -20.76 8.60
C ILE A 215 -16.39 -21.27 9.62
N GLU A 216 -15.92 -21.82 10.75
CA GLU A 216 -16.77 -22.11 11.90
C GLU A 216 -16.92 -20.85 12.76
N ILE A 217 -18.12 -20.24 12.72
CA ILE A 217 -18.42 -18.99 13.44
C ILE A 217 -18.42 -19.17 14.97
N SER A 218 -18.48 -20.41 15.44
CA SER A 218 -18.42 -20.76 16.88
C SER A 218 -17.08 -20.43 17.57
N GLU A 219 -16.01 -20.20 16.80
CA GLU A 219 -14.69 -19.85 17.34
C GLU A 219 -14.19 -18.54 16.73
N PRO A 220 -14.40 -17.37 17.39
CA PRO A 220 -14.08 -16.06 16.84
C PRO A 220 -12.63 -15.90 16.36
N GLU A 221 -11.66 -16.48 17.07
CA GLU A 221 -10.24 -16.39 16.70
C GLU A 221 -9.90 -17.16 15.43
N ARG A 222 -10.54 -18.30 15.18
CA ARG A 222 -10.40 -19.07 13.94
C ARG A 222 -11.10 -18.37 12.78
N ALA A 223 -12.26 -17.75 13.03
CA ALA A 223 -12.96 -16.96 12.03
C ALA A 223 -12.10 -15.77 11.56
N VAL A 224 -11.46 -15.05 12.49
CA VAL A 224 -10.54 -13.95 12.17
C VAL A 224 -9.35 -14.44 11.33
N LYS A 225 -8.74 -15.59 11.69
CA LYS A 225 -7.62 -16.15 10.94
C LYS A 225 -8.02 -16.59 9.53
N ALA A 226 -9.16 -17.27 9.40
CA ALA A 226 -9.66 -17.68 8.08
C ALA A 226 -10.06 -16.48 7.20
N LEU A 227 -10.53 -15.39 7.80
CA LEU A 227 -10.79 -14.12 7.12
C LEU A 227 -9.50 -13.43 6.71
N ASP A 228 -8.44 -13.49 7.50
CA ASP A 228 -7.12 -12.98 7.13
C ASP A 228 -6.50 -13.77 5.96
N GLU A 229 -6.72 -15.06 5.90
CA GLU A 229 -6.33 -15.91 4.77
C GLU A 229 -7.18 -15.62 3.51
N ALA A 230 -8.47 -15.38 3.68
CA ALA A 230 -9.40 -15.08 2.59
C ALA A 230 -9.23 -13.65 2.02
N ARG A 231 -8.59 -12.73 2.74
CA ARG A 231 -8.41 -11.32 2.30
C ARG A 231 -7.61 -11.16 1.00
N THR A 232 -6.89 -12.19 0.57
CA THR A 232 -6.15 -12.21 -0.70
C THR A 232 -7.03 -12.54 -1.90
N ASP A 233 -8.25 -13.04 -1.67
CA ASP A 233 -9.22 -13.33 -2.74
C ASP A 233 -10.20 -12.16 -2.86
N ALA A 234 -10.21 -11.51 -4.02
CA ALA A 234 -11.04 -10.32 -4.28
C ALA A 234 -12.53 -10.54 -3.99
N LYS A 235 -13.02 -11.77 -4.17
CA LYS A 235 -14.41 -12.16 -3.91
C LYS A 235 -14.78 -12.01 -2.41
N TYR A 236 -13.82 -12.21 -1.51
CA TYR A 236 -14.04 -12.21 -0.06
C TYR A 236 -13.58 -10.92 0.64
N MET A 237 -12.90 -10.01 -0.09
CA MET A 237 -12.39 -8.77 0.49
C MET A 237 -13.49 -7.88 1.08
N SER A 238 -14.65 -7.77 0.45
CA SER A 238 -15.78 -7.00 0.95
C SER A 238 -16.32 -7.59 2.26
N LEU A 239 -16.39 -8.91 2.32
CA LEU A 239 -16.86 -9.66 3.49
C LEU A 239 -15.91 -9.55 4.68
N TYR A 240 -14.58 -9.63 4.43
CA TYR A 240 -13.56 -9.39 5.45
C TYR A 240 -13.75 -8.05 6.17
N TRP A 241 -14.00 -6.96 5.42
CA TRP A 241 -14.19 -5.63 5.99
C TRP A 241 -15.50 -5.49 6.79
N ILE A 242 -16.57 -6.16 6.36
CA ILE A 242 -17.85 -6.18 7.08
C ILE A 242 -17.66 -6.88 8.44
N ILE A 243 -17.06 -8.06 8.46
CA ILE A 243 -16.89 -8.85 9.68
C ILE A 243 -15.88 -8.19 10.61
N LYS A 244 -14.77 -7.63 10.10
CA LYS A 244 -13.82 -6.87 10.91
C LYS A 244 -14.47 -5.66 11.62
N LYS A 245 -15.41 -4.97 10.98
CA LYS A 245 -16.20 -3.90 11.61
C LYS A 245 -17.15 -4.40 12.70
N LEU A 246 -17.67 -5.61 12.57
CA LEU A 246 -18.57 -6.20 13.55
C LEU A 246 -17.84 -6.74 14.79
N VAL A 247 -16.63 -7.27 14.61
CA VAL A 247 -15.80 -7.84 15.69
C VAL A 247 -15.11 -6.77 16.53
N ASN A 248 -14.84 -5.58 15.95
CA ASN A 248 -14.18 -4.46 16.64
C ASN A 248 -15.16 -3.45 17.27
N LYS A 249 -16.45 -3.81 17.42
CA LYS A 249 -17.46 -3.10 18.22
C LYS A 249 -17.66 -3.80 19.56
#